data_9b0fb6d978e659d439ec34288c1e3e33
#
_entry.id   9b0fb6d978e659d439ec34288c1e3e33
#
_cell.length_a   1.000
_cell.length_b   1.000
_cell.length_c   1.000
_cell.angle_alpha   90.00
_cell.angle_beta   90.00
_cell.angle_gamma   90.00
#
_symmetry.space_group_name_H-M   'P 1'
#
loop_
_entity.id
_entity.type
_entity.pdbx_description
1 polymer ?
#
loop_
_entity_poly.entity_id
_entity_poly.type
_entity_poly.pdbx_seq_one_letter_code
_entity_poly.pdbx_strand_id
1 'polypeptide(L)'
;MTRFLKLPFQLFWKLLKALQTLLFGLIALGLFLALIAAPFSDNASQMPEDGALVLNPSGVLVEEKTAVDPLNFLADDGGPSEVLLQDLVVALEQARDDPRITTLVLNLDDFGGGLMPHLEIVADGIRDFRASGKKVIAASNGYSQSSLLLAAEADEILMNPEYAALPEGFSAYRTYFSSLLQRFDVTVNVFKVGRYKSAVEPYFRDSMSDEDKQARLAYLNAWWDTYTQRFETARGLPAGSLNQDIGNLQDRLDAASGNLGQLA
;
A
#
# COMPACT_ATOMS: atom_id res chain seq x y z
N MET A 1 72.12 2.77 37.85
CA MET A 1 71.76 1.68 36.90
C MET A 1 70.40 1.88 36.21
N THR A 2 69.57 2.83 36.56
CA THR A 2 68.17 3.02 36.09
C THR A 2 67.96 3.97 34.90
N ARG A 3 69.03 4.63 34.43
CA ARG A 3 68.93 5.56 33.27
C ARG A 3 69.08 4.87 31.90
N PHE A 4 69.81 3.75 31.83
CA PHE A 4 70.08 3.08 30.56
C PHE A 4 68.90 2.28 30.01
N LEU A 5 67.95 1.83 30.84
CA LEU A 5 66.75 1.11 30.41
C LEU A 5 65.59 2.01 29.94
N LYS A 6 65.60 3.32 30.31
CA LYS A 6 64.51 4.26 29.95
C LYS A 6 64.59 4.74 28.50
N LEU A 7 65.80 4.84 27.94
CA LEU A 7 66.03 5.35 26.58
C LEU A 7 65.44 4.42 25.49
N PRO A 8 65.73 3.07 25.50
CA PRO A 8 65.16 2.17 24.49
C PRO A 8 63.65 2.03 24.61
N PHE A 9 63.09 2.08 25.84
CA PHE A 9 61.64 2.06 26.06
C PHE A 9 60.90 3.30 25.54
N GLN A 10 61.50 4.47 25.73
CA GLN A 10 60.96 5.73 25.19
C GLN A 10 61.02 5.75 23.66
N LEU A 11 62.10 5.23 23.08
CA LEU A 11 62.25 5.17 21.63
C LEU A 11 61.23 4.17 21.02
N PHE A 12 61.06 3.00 21.63
CA PHE A 12 60.07 2.01 21.26
C PHE A 12 58.64 2.61 21.32
N TRP A 13 58.32 3.33 22.41
CA TRP A 13 56.98 3.96 22.55
C TRP A 13 56.70 5.06 21.55
N LYS A 14 57.75 5.84 21.19
CA LYS A 14 57.65 6.86 20.12
C LYS A 14 57.44 6.22 18.74
N LEU A 15 58.18 5.14 18.44
CA LEU A 15 57.99 4.39 17.21
C LEU A 15 56.60 3.76 17.11
N LEU A 16 56.11 3.20 18.19
CA LEU A 16 54.75 2.60 18.25
C LEU A 16 53.67 3.69 17.99
N LYS A 17 53.80 4.83 18.62
CA LYS A 17 52.89 5.96 18.38
C LYS A 17 52.98 6.50 16.94
N ALA A 18 54.17 6.61 16.38
CA ALA A 18 54.36 7.03 15.00
C ALA A 18 53.70 6.04 14.01
N LEU A 19 53.89 4.74 14.24
CA LEU A 19 53.25 3.68 13.44
C LEU A 19 51.74 3.72 13.56
N GLN A 20 51.20 3.88 14.77
CA GLN A 20 49.78 4.01 15.02
C GLN A 20 49.18 5.25 14.30
N THR A 21 49.85 6.40 14.38
CA THR A 21 49.40 7.65 13.70
C THR A 21 49.40 7.47 12.18
N LEU A 22 50.44 6.80 11.65
CA LEU A 22 50.53 6.50 10.21
C LEU A 22 49.41 5.55 9.74
N LEU A 23 49.14 4.51 10.52
CA LEU A 23 48.09 3.54 10.25
C LEU A 23 46.70 4.22 10.26
N PHE A 24 46.41 5.02 11.29
CA PHE A 24 45.12 5.77 11.36
C PHE A 24 45.01 6.81 10.23
N GLY A 25 46.14 7.49 9.87
CA GLY A 25 46.17 8.39 8.73
C GLY A 25 45.87 7.71 7.41
N LEU A 26 46.42 6.50 7.18
CA LEU A 26 46.11 5.70 5.98
C LEU A 26 44.65 5.22 5.94
N ILE A 27 44.11 4.78 7.07
CA ILE A 27 42.70 4.37 7.17
C ILE A 27 41.78 5.58 6.91
N ALA A 28 42.07 6.73 7.53
CA ALA A 28 41.27 7.93 7.33
C ALA A 28 41.36 8.42 5.87
N LEU A 29 42.53 8.37 5.25
CA LEU A 29 42.69 8.70 3.83
C LEU A 29 41.94 7.70 2.92
N GLY A 30 42.00 6.40 3.22
CA GLY A 30 41.26 5.37 2.49
C GLY A 30 39.75 5.58 2.57
N LEU A 31 39.22 5.87 3.77
CA LEU A 31 37.81 6.19 3.97
C LEU A 31 37.40 7.49 3.24
N PHE A 32 38.26 8.51 3.29
CA PHE A 32 38.02 9.76 2.59
C PHE A 32 37.98 9.59 1.06
N LEU A 33 38.94 8.82 0.52
CA LEU A 33 38.94 8.47 -0.90
C LEU A 33 37.74 7.62 -1.31
N ALA A 34 37.32 6.66 -0.46
CA ALA A 34 36.13 5.87 -0.70
C ALA A 34 34.86 6.72 -0.70
N LEU A 35 34.75 7.69 0.22
CA LEU A 35 33.65 8.64 0.28
C LEU A 35 33.58 9.56 -0.95
N ILE A 36 34.73 9.98 -1.49
CA ILE A 36 34.78 10.76 -2.73
C ILE A 36 34.51 9.89 -3.95
N ALA A 37 34.99 8.65 -3.98
CA ALA A 37 34.81 7.74 -5.10
C ALA A 37 33.39 7.14 -5.17
N ALA A 38 32.69 7.03 -4.02
CA ALA A 38 31.35 6.47 -3.95
C ALA A 38 30.32 7.12 -4.91
N PRO A 39 30.25 8.46 -5.04
CA PRO A 39 29.35 9.09 -6.02
C PRO A 39 29.76 8.92 -7.49
N PHE A 40 31.01 8.49 -7.75
CA PHE A 40 31.51 8.28 -9.10
C PHE A 40 31.54 6.78 -9.50
N SER A 41 31.14 5.89 -8.60
CA SER A 41 30.90 4.50 -8.96
C SER A 41 29.54 4.42 -9.67
N ASP A 42 29.55 4.56 -11.00
CA ASP A 42 28.40 4.28 -11.88
C ASP A 42 28.02 2.78 -11.84
N ASN A 43 27.64 2.31 -10.67
CA ASN A 43 26.87 1.06 -10.50
C ASN A 43 25.36 1.34 -10.58
N ALA A 44 24.94 2.46 -11.16
CA ALA A 44 23.59 2.59 -11.62
C ALA A 44 23.41 1.49 -12.68
N SER A 45 22.71 0.41 -12.33
CA SER A 45 22.29 -0.61 -13.28
C SER A 45 21.69 0.13 -14.46
N GLN A 46 22.35 0.06 -15.62
CA GLN A 46 21.82 0.71 -16.82
C GLN A 46 20.45 0.09 -17.04
N MET A 47 19.43 0.92 -17.01
CA MET A 47 18.07 0.47 -17.27
C MET A 47 18.07 -0.12 -18.71
N PRO A 48 17.63 -1.37 -18.89
CA PRO A 48 17.60 -1.98 -20.23
C PRO A 48 16.69 -1.18 -21.15
N GLU A 49 17.01 -1.16 -22.42
CA GLU A 49 16.06 -0.73 -23.46
C GLU A 49 14.93 -1.76 -23.51
N ASP A 50 13.69 -1.31 -23.72
CA ASP A 50 12.47 -2.14 -23.70
C ASP A 50 12.21 -2.82 -22.33
N GLY A 51 12.47 -2.10 -21.25
CA GLY A 51 12.26 -2.56 -19.90
C GLY A 51 10.79 -2.57 -19.47
N ALA A 52 10.48 -3.40 -18.48
CA ALA A 52 9.19 -3.36 -17.76
C ALA A 52 9.37 -2.70 -16.39
N LEU A 53 8.48 -1.75 -16.07
CA LEU A 53 8.30 -1.31 -14.68
C LEU A 53 7.46 -2.34 -13.95
N VAL A 54 7.99 -2.91 -12.87
CA VAL A 54 7.22 -3.78 -11.96
C VAL A 54 6.84 -2.96 -10.73
N LEU A 55 5.54 -2.74 -10.55
CA LEU A 55 4.99 -2.19 -9.31
C LEU A 55 4.50 -3.34 -8.45
N ASN A 56 5.09 -3.44 -7.27
CA ASN A 56 4.74 -4.44 -6.26
C ASN A 56 4.41 -3.73 -4.93
N PRO A 57 3.24 -3.04 -4.85
CA PRO A 57 2.84 -2.34 -3.64
C PRO A 57 2.53 -3.36 -2.55
N SER A 58 3.16 -3.21 -1.38
CA SER A 58 2.93 -4.08 -0.22
C SER A 58 2.29 -3.29 0.91
N GLY A 59 1.13 -3.76 1.38
CA GLY A 59 0.37 -3.12 2.45
C GLY A 59 -0.69 -2.13 1.97
N VAL A 60 -1.16 -1.29 2.89
CA VAL A 60 -2.26 -0.36 2.67
C VAL A 60 -1.78 0.93 2.01
N LEU A 61 -2.54 1.42 1.03
CA LEU A 61 -2.28 2.68 0.35
C LEU A 61 -2.65 3.86 1.23
N VAL A 62 -1.68 4.72 1.54
CA VAL A 62 -1.82 5.87 2.44
C VAL A 62 -1.24 7.14 1.82
N GLU A 63 -1.73 8.30 2.24
CA GLU A 63 -1.13 9.60 1.87
C GLU A 63 0.12 9.90 2.68
N GLU A 64 0.14 9.49 3.95
CA GLU A 64 1.26 9.68 4.87
C GLU A 64 1.46 8.39 5.69
N LYS A 65 2.71 7.95 5.80
CA LYS A 65 3.05 6.77 6.60
C LYS A 65 2.89 7.04 8.08
N THR A 66 2.44 6.04 8.80
CA THR A 66 2.37 6.07 10.27
C THR A 66 3.75 6.34 10.86
N ALA A 67 3.84 7.36 11.74
CA ALA A 67 5.08 7.66 12.42
C ALA A 67 5.48 6.47 13.32
N VAL A 68 6.65 5.89 13.06
CA VAL A 68 7.19 4.80 13.87
C VAL A 68 7.97 5.41 15.03
N ASP A 69 7.62 5.06 16.27
CA ASP A 69 8.43 5.42 17.44
C ASP A 69 9.80 4.77 17.30
N PRO A 70 10.91 5.55 17.38
CA PRO A 70 12.26 5.01 17.31
C PRO A 70 12.55 3.90 18.33
N LEU A 71 11.82 3.84 19.45
CA LEU A 71 11.95 2.78 20.45
C LEU A 71 11.30 1.45 19.99
N ASN A 72 10.32 1.47 19.10
CA ASN A 72 9.69 0.28 18.53
C ASN A 72 10.62 -0.49 17.60
N PHE A 73 11.68 0.15 17.07
CA PHE A 73 12.74 -0.52 16.33
C PHE A 73 13.46 -1.62 17.15
N LEU A 74 13.48 -1.48 18.48
CA LEU A 74 14.06 -2.47 19.40
C LEU A 74 13.08 -3.60 19.76
N ALA A 75 11.79 -3.43 19.46
CA ALA A 75 10.74 -4.38 19.84
C ALA A 75 10.41 -5.40 18.72
N ASP A 76 11.08 -5.35 17.56
CA ASP A 76 10.83 -6.19 16.37
C ASP A 76 9.36 -6.16 15.89
N ASP A 77 8.61 -5.15 16.34
CA ASP A 77 7.25 -4.89 15.91
C ASP A 77 7.34 -4.01 14.66
N GLY A 78 7.54 -4.67 13.52
CA GLY A 78 7.49 -4.01 12.22
C GLY A 78 6.18 -3.23 12.15
N GLY A 79 6.26 -1.90 11.97
CA GLY A 79 5.09 -1.05 11.81
C GLY A 79 4.17 -1.56 10.68
N PRO A 80 2.95 -1.00 10.54
CA PRO A 80 2.02 -1.43 9.51
C PRO A 80 2.69 -1.37 8.13
N SER A 81 2.44 -2.38 7.30
CA SER A 81 2.89 -2.35 5.92
C SER A 81 2.08 -1.30 5.17
N GLU A 82 2.72 -0.22 4.76
CA GLU A 82 2.09 0.94 4.13
C GLU A 82 2.86 1.36 2.87
N VAL A 83 2.13 1.67 1.81
CA VAL A 83 2.67 2.21 0.56
C VAL A 83 2.16 3.63 0.36
N LEU A 84 3.06 4.56 0.02
CA LEU A 84 2.69 5.95 -0.20
C LEU A 84 2.01 6.10 -1.57
N LEU A 85 0.86 6.78 -1.59
CA LEU A 85 0.16 7.16 -2.81
C LEU A 85 1.07 7.94 -3.76
N GLN A 86 1.81 8.92 -3.22
CA GLN A 86 2.69 9.77 -4.00
C GLN A 86 3.80 8.98 -4.70
N ASP A 87 4.34 7.93 -4.07
CA ASP A 87 5.39 7.10 -4.68
C ASP A 87 4.86 6.36 -5.92
N LEU A 88 3.63 5.82 -5.85
CA LEU A 88 3.01 5.15 -6.99
C LEU A 88 2.69 6.13 -8.12
N VAL A 89 2.14 7.30 -7.80
CA VAL A 89 1.82 8.34 -8.78
C VAL A 89 3.07 8.78 -9.53
N VAL A 90 4.14 9.13 -8.80
CA VAL A 90 5.41 9.56 -9.39
C VAL A 90 6.04 8.46 -10.24
N ALA A 91 6.00 7.20 -9.77
CA ALA A 91 6.53 6.07 -10.53
C ALA A 91 5.78 5.87 -11.86
N LEU A 92 4.44 5.95 -11.83
CA LEU A 92 3.61 5.83 -13.03
C LEU A 92 3.84 6.99 -14.02
N GLU A 93 3.90 8.23 -13.54
CA GLU A 93 4.16 9.41 -14.38
C GLU A 93 5.54 9.34 -15.03
N GLN A 94 6.59 9.04 -14.26
CA GLN A 94 7.95 8.94 -14.79
C GLN A 94 8.08 7.78 -15.79
N ALA A 95 7.46 6.64 -15.50
CA ALA A 95 7.49 5.49 -16.39
C ALA A 95 6.70 5.73 -17.69
N ARG A 96 5.59 6.49 -17.62
CA ARG A 96 4.83 6.89 -18.81
C ARG A 96 5.69 7.68 -19.78
N ASP A 97 6.52 8.59 -19.26
CA ASP A 97 7.31 9.53 -20.07
C ASP A 97 8.70 8.96 -20.43
N ASP A 98 9.15 7.86 -19.81
CA ASP A 98 10.43 7.22 -20.14
C ASP A 98 10.31 6.27 -21.34
N PRO A 99 11.00 6.56 -22.48
CA PRO A 99 10.93 5.73 -23.67
C PRO A 99 11.53 4.33 -23.51
N ARG A 100 12.36 4.12 -22.48
CA ARG A 100 12.97 2.81 -22.18
C ARG A 100 12.00 1.85 -21.51
N ILE A 101 10.89 2.35 -20.95
CA ILE A 101 9.86 1.54 -20.31
C ILE A 101 8.74 1.35 -21.32
N THR A 102 8.48 0.11 -21.69
CA THR A 102 7.44 -0.25 -22.67
C THR A 102 6.26 -0.98 -22.05
N THR A 103 6.45 -1.51 -20.83
CA THR A 103 5.45 -2.34 -20.16
C THR A 103 5.37 -1.98 -18.67
N LEU A 104 4.15 -1.96 -18.12
CA LEU A 104 3.87 -1.92 -16.71
C LEU A 104 3.36 -3.29 -16.25
N VAL A 105 3.97 -3.84 -15.23
CA VAL A 105 3.51 -5.07 -14.53
C VAL A 105 3.07 -4.70 -13.13
N LEU A 106 1.79 -4.89 -12.85
CA LEU A 106 1.20 -4.69 -11.52
C LEU A 106 1.15 -6.05 -10.81
N ASN A 107 2.04 -6.27 -9.85
CA ASN A 107 1.95 -7.39 -8.93
C ASN A 107 1.15 -6.94 -7.70
N LEU A 108 -0.05 -7.49 -7.51
CA LEU A 108 -1.00 -7.03 -6.50
C LEU A 108 -1.23 -8.06 -5.38
N ASP A 109 -0.37 -9.06 -5.25
CA ASP A 109 -0.49 -10.12 -4.23
C ASP A 109 -0.47 -9.57 -2.80
N ASP A 110 0.44 -8.65 -2.51
CA ASP A 110 0.63 -8.07 -1.19
C ASP A 110 -0.10 -6.74 -0.99
N PHE A 111 -0.92 -6.33 -1.96
CA PHE A 111 -1.62 -5.06 -1.89
C PHE A 111 -2.78 -5.10 -0.92
N GLY A 112 -2.65 -4.38 0.19
CA GLY A 112 -3.63 -4.30 1.28
C GLY A 112 -4.86 -3.42 1.01
N GLY A 113 -4.96 -2.83 -0.19
CA GLY A 113 -6.06 -1.93 -0.55
C GLY A 113 -5.83 -0.48 -0.14
N GLY A 114 -6.88 0.32 -0.17
CA GLY A 114 -6.84 1.74 0.17
C GLY A 114 -8.23 2.37 0.16
N LEU A 115 -8.31 3.65 0.51
CA LEU A 115 -9.53 4.43 0.40
C LEU A 115 -9.90 4.62 -1.08
N MET A 116 -11.21 4.67 -1.38
CA MET A 116 -11.69 4.79 -2.76
C MET A 116 -11.06 5.96 -3.53
N PRO A 117 -10.93 7.18 -2.98
CA PRO A 117 -10.26 8.28 -3.69
C PRO A 117 -8.80 8.01 -4.04
N HIS A 118 -8.06 7.31 -3.17
CA HIS A 118 -6.66 6.96 -3.45
C HIS A 118 -6.56 5.92 -4.57
N LEU A 119 -7.46 4.94 -4.56
CA LEU A 119 -7.54 3.94 -5.62
C LEU A 119 -7.88 4.57 -6.98
N GLU A 120 -8.75 5.57 -7.01
CA GLU A 120 -9.09 6.31 -8.22
C GLU A 120 -7.87 7.02 -8.82
N ILE A 121 -7.07 7.68 -7.98
CA ILE A 121 -5.85 8.38 -8.41
C ILE A 121 -4.85 7.39 -9.03
N VAL A 122 -4.61 6.24 -8.39
CA VAL A 122 -3.69 5.22 -8.93
C VAL A 122 -4.25 4.61 -10.21
N ALA A 123 -5.55 4.32 -10.27
CA ALA A 123 -6.21 3.78 -11.46
C ALA A 123 -6.14 4.78 -12.63
N ASP A 124 -6.27 6.08 -12.37
CA ASP A 124 -6.07 7.13 -13.38
C ASP A 124 -4.64 7.12 -13.92
N GLY A 125 -3.64 7.02 -13.03
CA GLY A 125 -2.24 6.90 -13.43
C GLY A 125 -1.96 5.67 -14.30
N ILE A 126 -2.55 4.51 -13.98
CA ILE A 126 -2.45 3.28 -14.77
C ILE A 126 -3.11 3.47 -16.15
N ARG A 127 -4.30 4.05 -16.18
CA ARG A 127 -5.01 4.36 -17.42
C ARG A 127 -4.20 5.31 -18.31
N ASP A 128 -3.62 6.36 -17.75
CA ASP A 128 -2.81 7.33 -18.48
C ASP A 128 -1.51 6.69 -19.02
N PHE A 129 -0.90 5.78 -18.24
CA PHE A 129 0.22 4.98 -18.72
C PHE A 129 -0.19 4.12 -19.93
N ARG A 130 -1.32 3.41 -19.85
CA ARG A 130 -1.85 2.62 -20.98
C ARG A 130 -2.19 3.49 -22.19
N ALA A 131 -2.77 4.66 -21.97
CA ALA A 131 -3.12 5.62 -23.02
C ALA A 131 -1.89 6.16 -23.78
N SER A 132 -0.69 6.09 -23.19
CA SER A 132 0.58 6.42 -23.87
C SER A 132 1.01 5.37 -24.92
N GLY A 133 0.24 4.28 -25.08
CA GLY A 133 0.51 3.19 -26.03
C GLY A 133 1.38 2.07 -25.46
N LYS A 134 1.67 2.10 -24.17
CA LYS A 134 2.46 1.08 -23.46
C LYS A 134 1.55 0.01 -22.87
N LYS A 135 2.06 -1.22 -22.77
CA LYS A 135 1.30 -2.36 -22.30
C LYS A 135 1.19 -2.37 -20.77
N VAL A 136 0.01 -2.75 -20.25
CA VAL A 136 -0.23 -2.95 -18.82
C VAL A 136 -0.67 -4.38 -18.55
N ILE A 137 0.00 -5.07 -17.65
CA ILE A 137 -0.32 -6.43 -17.21
C ILE A 137 -0.52 -6.42 -15.72
N ALA A 138 -1.67 -6.89 -15.23
CA ALA A 138 -1.91 -7.14 -13.81
C ALA A 138 -1.74 -8.63 -13.51
N ALA A 139 -1.03 -8.96 -12.45
CA ALA A 139 -0.81 -10.33 -12.01
C ALA A 139 -1.01 -10.43 -10.49
N SER A 140 -1.79 -11.41 -10.06
CA SER A 140 -1.99 -11.74 -8.65
C SER A 140 -2.51 -13.17 -8.52
N ASN A 141 -2.30 -13.79 -7.36
CA ASN A 141 -2.95 -15.06 -7.06
C ASN A 141 -4.48 -14.89 -7.02
N GLY A 142 -4.96 -13.86 -6.34
CA GLY A 142 -6.37 -13.48 -6.28
C GLY A 142 -6.52 -11.97 -6.18
N TYR A 143 -7.72 -11.46 -6.42
CA TYR A 143 -7.95 -10.03 -6.39
C TYR A 143 -8.99 -9.67 -5.33
N SER A 144 -8.58 -8.83 -4.37
CA SER A 144 -9.52 -8.12 -3.50
C SER A 144 -10.30 -7.08 -4.32
N GLN A 145 -11.38 -6.54 -3.77
CA GLN A 145 -12.13 -5.46 -4.41
C GLN A 145 -11.23 -4.28 -4.82
N SER A 146 -10.29 -3.89 -3.96
CA SER A 146 -9.36 -2.78 -4.23
C SER A 146 -8.35 -3.11 -5.34
N SER A 147 -7.72 -4.30 -5.27
CA SER A 147 -6.76 -4.72 -6.29
C SER A 147 -7.42 -5.00 -7.64
N LEU A 148 -8.68 -5.51 -7.63
CA LEU A 148 -9.45 -5.73 -8.84
C LEU A 148 -9.77 -4.43 -9.59
N LEU A 149 -10.04 -3.34 -8.85
CA LEU A 149 -10.27 -2.02 -9.45
C LEU A 149 -9.03 -1.53 -10.21
N LEU A 150 -7.83 -1.69 -9.64
CA LEU A 150 -6.58 -1.33 -10.29
C LEU A 150 -6.27 -2.24 -11.48
N ALA A 151 -6.48 -3.56 -11.30
CA ALA A 151 -6.28 -4.54 -12.36
C ALA A 151 -7.22 -4.32 -13.55
N ALA A 152 -8.43 -3.78 -13.31
CA ALA A 152 -9.38 -3.49 -14.38
C ALA A 152 -8.84 -2.53 -15.43
N GLU A 153 -7.90 -1.65 -15.09
CA GLU A 153 -7.26 -0.72 -16.02
C GLU A 153 -6.17 -1.40 -16.89
N ALA A 154 -5.81 -2.66 -16.60
CA ALA A 154 -4.80 -3.39 -17.38
C ALA A 154 -5.35 -3.95 -18.70
N ASP A 155 -4.43 -4.15 -19.68
CA ASP A 155 -4.75 -4.85 -20.93
C ASP A 155 -4.94 -6.35 -20.70
N GLU A 156 -4.13 -6.93 -19.81
CA GLU A 156 -4.19 -8.34 -19.43
C GLU A 156 -4.27 -8.48 -17.91
N ILE A 157 -5.15 -9.35 -17.46
CA ILE A 157 -5.30 -9.72 -16.03
C ILE A 157 -4.98 -11.21 -15.91
N LEU A 158 -3.94 -11.51 -15.13
CA LEU A 158 -3.52 -12.88 -14.85
C LEU A 158 -3.89 -13.22 -13.40
N MET A 159 -4.60 -14.33 -13.21
CA MET A 159 -5.02 -14.80 -11.90
C MET A 159 -4.79 -16.31 -11.78
N ASN A 160 -4.45 -16.76 -10.57
CA ASN A 160 -4.40 -18.19 -10.29
C ASN A 160 -5.83 -18.78 -10.25
N PRO A 161 -6.13 -19.82 -11.02
CA PRO A 161 -7.50 -20.38 -11.14
C PRO A 161 -8.03 -21.00 -9.83
N GLU A 162 -7.20 -21.18 -8.82
CA GLU A 162 -7.63 -21.70 -7.50
C GLU A 162 -8.10 -20.58 -6.55
N TYR A 163 -7.94 -19.32 -6.95
CA TYR A 163 -8.35 -18.15 -6.17
C TYR A 163 -9.56 -17.46 -6.77
N ALA A 164 -10.01 -16.40 -6.12
CA ALA A 164 -11.20 -15.66 -6.53
C ALA A 164 -10.88 -14.17 -6.76
N ALA A 165 -11.74 -13.53 -7.53
CA ALA A 165 -11.83 -12.09 -7.70
C ALA A 165 -13.30 -11.69 -7.51
N LEU A 166 -13.70 -11.39 -6.25
CA LEU A 166 -15.07 -11.06 -5.91
C LEU A 166 -15.14 -9.68 -5.25
N PRO A 167 -15.82 -8.73 -5.86
CA PRO A 167 -16.14 -7.46 -5.20
C PRO A 167 -17.23 -7.69 -4.14
N GLU A 168 -16.93 -7.29 -2.89
CA GLU A 168 -17.80 -7.55 -1.73
C GLU A 168 -18.74 -6.37 -1.43
N GLY A 169 -18.56 -5.23 -2.09
CA GLY A 169 -19.26 -3.99 -1.79
C GLY A 169 -18.65 -3.21 -0.62
N PHE A 170 -19.38 -2.20 -0.15
CA PHE A 170 -18.96 -1.38 0.98
C PHE A 170 -19.92 -1.56 2.15
N SER A 171 -19.37 -1.64 3.37
CA SER A 171 -20.16 -1.83 4.58
C SER A 171 -19.69 -0.92 5.71
N ALA A 172 -20.59 -0.60 6.64
CA ALA A 172 -20.29 0.16 7.84
C ALA A 172 -20.94 -0.50 9.05
N TYR A 173 -20.12 -1.04 9.92
CA TYR A 173 -20.54 -1.68 11.17
C TYR A 173 -20.21 -0.79 12.36
N ARG A 174 -21.06 -0.85 13.39
CA ARG A 174 -20.87 -0.13 14.64
C ARG A 174 -21.36 -0.99 15.81
N THR A 175 -20.59 -1.02 16.89
CA THR A 175 -21.00 -1.67 18.14
C THR A 175 -21.80 -0.68 18.98
N TYR A 176 -22.87 -1.18 19.62
CA TYR A 176 -23.77 -0.43 20.50
C TYR A 176 -23.68 -0.99 21.92
N PHE A 177 -23.66 -0.10 22.90
CA PHE A 177 -23.36 -0.43 24.29
C PHE A 177 -24.47 -0.07 25.27
N SER A 178 -25.63 0.44 24.82
CA SER A 178 -26.70 0.91 25.69
C SER A 178 -27.16 -0.15 26.70
N SER A 179 -27.49 -1.35 26.24
CA SER A 179 -27.89 -2.46 27.10
C SER A 179 -26.80 -2.89 28.09
N LEU A 180 -25.53 -2.83 27.68
CA LEU A 180 -24.39 -3.13 28.57
C LEU A 180 -24.24 -2.07 29.66
N LEU A 181 -24.31 -0.80 29.31
CA LEU A 181 -24.21 0.31 30.25
C LEU A 181 -25.33 0.30 31.28
N GLN A 182 -26.56 -0.03 30.85
CA GLN A 182 -27.71 -0.19 31.76
C GLN A 182 -27.51 -1.29 32.77
N ARG A 183 -26.87 -2.42 32.40
CA ARG A 183 -26.55 -3.52 33.34
C ARG A 183 -25.59 -3.10 34.46
N PHE A 184 -24.77 -2.07 34.23
CA PHE A 184 -23.83 -1.51 35.17
C PHE A 184 -24.36 -0.24 35.85
N ASP A 185 -25.66 0.07 35.69
CA ASP A 185 -26.29 1.29 36.20
C ASP A 185 -25.58 2.58 35.76
N VAL A 186 -24.95 2.56 34.55
CA VAL A 186 -24.30 3.73 33.98
C VAL A 186 -25.31 4.54 33.15
N THR A 187 -25.58 5.76 33.62
CA THR A 187 -26.43 6.70 32.91
C THR A 187 -25.59 7.61 31.99
N VAL A 188 -25.91 7.62 30.68
CA VAL A 188 -25.25 8.47 29.70
C VAL A 188 -26.13 9.66 29.40
N ASN A 189 -25.65 10.88 29.69
CA ASN A 189 -26.34 12.12 29.37
C ASN A 189 -25.80 12.67 28.03
N VAL A 190 -26.68 12.71 27.03
CA VAL A 190 -26.32 13.14 25.66
C VAL A 190 -26.88 14.51 25.37
N PHE A 191 -25.99 15.43 25.01
CA PHE A 191 -26.34 16.78 24.53
C PHE A 191 -26.00 16.89 23.04
N LYS A 192 -26.98 16.73 22.18
CA LYS A 192 -26.79 16.84 20.71
C LYS A 192 -27.83 17.76 20.10
N VAL A 193 -27.43 18.50 19.07
CA VAL A 193 -28.34 19.29 18.24
C VAL A 193 -28.16 18.83 16.78
N GLY A 194 -29.25 18.44 16.14
CA GLY A 194 -29.30 17.95 14.77
C GLY A 194 -29.62 16.44 14.67
N ARG A 195 -30.47 16.10 13.70
CA ARG A 195 -31.02 14.74 13.50
C ARG A 195 -29.94 13.73 13.10
N TYR A 196 -28.98 14.13 12.27
CA TYR A 196 -27.94 13.29 11.71
C TYR A 196 -26.65 13.20 12.56
N LYS A 197 -26.67 13.74 13.79
CA LYS A 197 -25.52 13.61 14.71
C LYS A 197 -25.57 12.29 15.45
N SER A 198 -25.08 11.23 14.82
CA SER A 198 -25.15 9.85 15.32
C SER A 198 -23.95 9.40 16.15
N ALA A 199 -22.90 10.23 16.30
CA ALA A 199 -21.63 9.85 16.94
C ALA A 199 -21.80 9.25 18.34
N VAL A 200 -22.81 9.72 19.10
CA VAL A 200 -23.09 9.30 20.47
C VAL A 200 -24.15 8.19 20.58
N GLU A 201 -24.77 7.77 19.48
CA GLU A 201 -25.82 6.72 19.48
C GLU A 201 -25.39 5.40 20.15
N PRO A 202 -24.12 4.94 19.99
CA PRO A 202 -23.68 3.70 20.62
C PRO A 202 -23.88 3.64 22.15
N TYR A 203 -23.94 4.78 22.80
CA TYR A 203 -24.04 4.84 24.26
C TYR A 203 -25.47 4.87 24.79
N PHE A 204 -26.48 5.17 23.96
CA PHE A 204 -27.87 5.26 24.39
C PHE A 204 -28.88 4.50 23.50
N ARG A 205 -28.37 3.78 22.48
CA ARG A 205 -29.17 2.91 21.62
C ARG A 205 -28.50 1.53 21.52
N ASP A 206 -29.26 0.54 21.11
CA ASP A 206 -28.76 -0.82 20.80
C ASP A 206 -28.72 -1.09 19.30
N SER A 207 -29.08 -0.12 18.46
CA SER A 207 -29.04 -0.20 17.01
C SER A 207 -28.93 1.18 16.38
N MET A 208 -28.53 1.20 15.13
CA MET A 208 -28.43 2.39 14.29
C MET A 208 -29.79 3.06 14.09
N SER A 209 -29.84 4.40 14.19
CA SER A 209 -31.03 5.16 13.84
C SER A 209 -31.30 5.13 12.32
N ASP A 210 -32.53 5.43 11.91
CA ASP A 210 -32.85 5.51 10.49
C ASP A 210 -32.12 6.68 9.80
N GLU A 211 -31.91 7.77 10.52
CA GLU A 211 -31.12 8.91 10.05
C GLU A 211 -29.63 8.55 9.83
N ASP A 212 -29.03 7.78 10.75
CA ASP A 212 -27.64 7.29 10.57
C ASP A 212 -27.55 6.26 9.43
N LYS A 213 -28.52 5.37 9.31
CA LYS A 213 -28.60 4.44 8.17
C LYS A 213 -28.69 5.18 6.85
N GLN A 214 -29.57 6.18 6.76
CA GLN A 214 -29.74 7.00 5.55
C GLN A 214 -28.43 7.72 5.19
N ALA A 215 -27.77 8.35 6.17
CA ALA A 215 -26.52 9.03 5.95
C ALA A 215 -25.42 8.09 5.47
N ARG A 216 -25.33 6.87 6.07
CA ARG A 216 -24.33 5.88 5.66
C ARG A 216 -24.60 5.32 4.28
N LEU A 217 -25.84 4.94 3.99
CA LEU A 217 -26.22 4.45 2.68
C LEU A 217 -25.92 5.44 1.57
N ALA A 218 -26.06 6.75 1.84
CA ALA A 218 -25.75 7.78 0.85
C ALA A 218 -24.30 7.72 0.37
N TYR A 219 -23.32 7.63 1.27
CA TYR A 219 -21.91 7.57 0.86
C TYR A 219 -21.48 6.15 0.43
N LEU A 220 -22.01 5.09 1.05
CA LEU A 220 -21.70 3.72 0.63
C LEU A 220 -22.18 3.42 -0.79
N ASN A 221 -23.40 3.88 -1.12
CA ASN A 221 -23.92 3.76 -2.48
C ASN A 221 -23.10 4.60 -3.47
N ALA A 222 -22.73 5.83 -3.11
CA ALA A 222 -21.89 6.66 -3.98
C ALA A 222 -20.54 6.00 -4.26
N TRP A 223 -19.91 5.39 -3.27
CA TRP A 223 -18.66 4.64 -3.48
C TRP A 223 -18.87 3.40 -4.36
N TRP A 224 -19.98 2.68 -4.15
CA TRP A 224 -20.30 1.51 -4.95
C TRP A 224 -20.60 1.89 -6.41
N ASP A 225 -21.37 2.93 -6.63
CA ASP A 225 -21.67 3.46 -7.96
C ASP A 225 -20.38 3.89 -8.69
N THR A 226 -19.49 4.58 -7.98
CA THR A 226 -18.16 4.96 -8.53
C THR A 226 -17.33 3.72 -8.88
N TYR A 227 -17.28 2.74 -7.98
CA TYR A 227 -16.54 1.48 -8.20
C TYR A 227 -17.05 0.74 -9.44
N THR A 228 -18.36 0.48 -9.50
CA THR A 228 -18.98 -0.28 -10.60
C THR A 228 -18.83 0.43 -11.92
N GLN A 229 -19.12 1.73 -11.96
CA GLN A 229 -18.97 2.54 -13.17
C GLN A 229 -17.53 2.52 -13.70
N ARG A 230 -16.56 2.65 -12.79
CA ARG A 230 -15.16 2.67 -13.18
C ARG A 230 -14.71 1.32 -13.70
N PHE A 231 -15.02 0.25 -12.99
CA PHE A 231 -14.71 -1.12 -13.40
C PHE A 231 -15.32 -1.47 -14.77
N GLU A 232 -16.63 -1.22 -14.93
CA GLU A 232 -17.35 -1.49 -16.17
C GLU A 232 -16.78 -0.68 -17.33
N THR A 233 -16.46 0.58 -17.12
CA THR A 233 -15.83 1.45 -18.15
C THR A 233 -14.47 0.93 -18.56
N ALA A 234 -13.60 0.60 -17.59
CA ALA A 234 -12.24 0.11 -17.84
C ALA A 234 -12.25 -1.23 -18.63
N ARG A 235 -13.24 -2.07 -18.35
CA ARG A 235 -13.41 -3.39 -19.00
C ARG A 235 -14.31 -3.35 -20.25
N GLY A 236 -14.87 -2.21 -20.62
CA GLY A 236 -15.79 -2.07 -21.77
C GLY A 236 -17.11 -2.84 -21.59
N LEU A 237 -17.56 -3.02 -20.33
CA LEU A 237 -18.78 -3.71 -20.00
C LEU A 237 -20.00 -2.76 -20.03
N PRO A 238 -21.19 -3.25 -20.32
CA PRO A 238 -22.41 -2.46 -20.21
C PRO A 238 -22.64 -1.99 -18.76
N ALA A 239 -23.21 -0.79 -18.61
CA ALA A 239 -23.55 -0.27 -17.30
C ALA A 239 -24.50 -1.19 -16.53
N GLY A 240 -24.17 -1.49 -15.27
CA GLY A 240 -24.93 -2.39 -14.40
C GLY A 240 -24.59 -3.87 -14.54
N SER A 241 -23.66 -4.26 -15.42
CA SER A 241 -23.22 -5.67 -15.60
C SER A 241 -22.71 -6.27 -14.31
N LEU A 242 -21.86 -5.53 -13.57
CA LEU A 242 -21.28 -6.03 -12.33
C LEU A 242 -22.34 -6.30 -11.27
N ASN A 243 -23.30 -5.41 -11.13
CA ASN A 243 -24.45 -5.62 -10.22
C ASN A 243 -25.29 -6.83 -10.62
N GLN A 244 -25.50 -7.04 -11.92
CA GLN A 244 -26.22 -8.19 -12.43
C GLN A 244 -25.47 -9.49 -12.17
N ASP A 245 -24.15 -9.50 -12.37
CA ASP A 245 -23.30 -10.66 -12.11
C ASP A 245 -23.29 -11.05 -10.64
N ILE A 246 -23.19 -10.05 -9.74
CA ILE A 246 -23.28 -10.28 -8.28
C ILE A 246 -24.67 -10.78 -7.89
N GLY A 247 -25.73 -10.21 -8.49
CA GLY A 247 -27.12 -10.67 -8.24
C GLY A 247 -27.36 -12.12 -8.66
N ASN A 248 -26.63 -12.63 -9.66
CA ASN A 248 -26.71 -13.98 -10.18
C ASN A 248 -25.56 -14.88 -9.66
N LEU A 249 -24.81 -14.44 -8.64
CA LEU A 249 -23.62 -15.15 -8.16
C LEU A 249 -23.90 -16.60 -7.77
N GLN A 250 -25.03 -16.89 -7.12
CA GLN A 250 -25.41 -18.25 -6.72
C GLN A 250 -25.57 -19.16 -7.93
N ASP A 251 -26.32 -18.73 -8.94
CA ASP A 251 -26.56 -19.52 -10.16
C ASP A 251 -25.24 -19.75 -10.94
N ARG A 252 -24.38 -18.74 -10.99
CA ARG A 252 -23.04 -18.83 -11.61
C ARG A 252 -22.14 -19.81 -10.85
N LEU A 253 -22.15 -19.76 -9.52
CA LEU A 253 -21.37 -20.64 -8.66
C LEU A 253 -21.80 -22.10 -8.83
N ASP A 254 -23.12 -22.34 -8.87
CA ASP A 254 -23.68 -23.66 -9.11
C ASP A 254 -23.28 -24.20 -10.50
N ALA A 255 -23.34 -23.37 -11.53
CA ALA A 255 -22.87 -23.69 -12.88
C ALA A 255 -21.37 -24.01 -12.94
N ALA A 256 -20.57 -23.33 -12.15
CA ALA A 256 -19.12 -23.54 -12.01
C ALA A 256 -18.76 -24.68 -11.04
N SER A 257 -19.75 -25.44 -10.54
CA SER A 257 -19.56 -26.54 -9.58
C SER A 257 -18.80 -26.10 -8.31
N GLY A 258 -19.05 -24.88 -7.86
CA GLY A 258 -18.41 -24.29 -6.68
C GLY A 258 -17.00 -23.73 -6.91
N ASN A 259 -16.51 -23.69 -8.13
CA ASN A 259 -15.18 -23.18 -8.44
C ASN A 259 -15.22 -21.64 -8.62
N LEU A 260 -14.75 -20.92 -7.63
CA LEU A 260 -14.71 -19.44 -7.63
C LEU A 260 -13.75 -18.87 -8.70
N GLY A 261 -12.69 -19.56 -9.02
CA GLY A 261 -11.72 -19.12 -10.05
C GLY A 261 -12.32 -19.12 -11.48
N GLN A 262 -13.41 -19.87 -11.70
CA GLN A 262 -14.13 -19.86 -12.97
C GLN A 262 -15.17 -18.73 -13.07
N LEU A 263 -15.39 -17.97 -12.00
CA LEU A 263 -16.31 -16.84 -11.98
C LEU A 263 -15.66 -15.51 -12.35
N ALA A 264 -14.33 -15.44 -12.28
CA ALA A 264 -13.54 -14.24 -12.48
C ALA A 264 -13.35 -13.85 -13.96
#